data_35ca99671a1947100c0e17dd5c894a91
#
_entry.id   35ca99671a1947100c0e17dd5c894a91
#
_cell.length_a   1.000
_cell.length_b   1.000
_cell.length_c   1.000
_cell.angle_alpha   90.00
_cell.angle_beta   90.00
_cell.angle_gamma   90.00
#
_symmetry.space_group_name_H-M   'P 1'
#
loop_
_entity.id
_entity.type
_entity.pdbx_description
1 polymer ?
#
loop_
_entity_poly.entity_id
_entity_poly.type
_entity_poly.pdbx_seq_one_letter_code
_entity_poly.pdbx_strand_id
1 'polypeptide(L)'
;MRRPIMDPGKAPCAAVTMVKGDYFFLKRWLEYYGAQVGREHLYVLSHGNDPEIRRIAAGANVINVPYDASRTRFDQRRWQLLAQFAGGLLRYFNWVICGDVDEFVVADPDVAPGLLPYLAAFPPRQTPAVICPLALEIVHNPVLEPGVIRDDAPVLTVRRLFRLNANYSKPCIIRTPVQWSPGGHSCSWNDRTVDPHLYLIHMRYVSHDVTLARLEDRRRLREAQVAAEGGDADAKRRSIWEKDAESYLALSQLEPVAETVDFPDFRRAMVEKKREVTPGGHWFFGGGRSKVLYRLPERFTTLV
;
A
#
# COMPACT_ATOMS: atom_id res chain seq x y z
N MET A 1 -11.16 36.20 3.09
CA MET A 1 -10.76 35.15 4.06
C MET A 1 -10.21 33.97 3.28
N ARG A 2 -9.00 33.51 3.59
CA ARG A 2 -8.41 32.27 3.01
C ARG A 2 -9.15 31.10 3.67
N ARG A 3 -9.83 30.24 2.89
CA ARG A 3 -10.39 29.00 3.44
C ARG A 3 -9.24 28.15 3.98
N PRO A 4 -9.34 27.62 5.20
CA PRO A 4 -8.30 26.73 5.75
C PRO A 4 -8.16 25.50 4.84
N ILE A 5 -6.97 24.93 4.80
CA ILE A 5 -6.64 23.71 4.02
C ILE A 5 -7.50 22.54 4.50
N MET A 6 -7.66 22.46 5.82
CA MET A 6 -8.52 21.51 6.49
C MET A 6 -9.80 22.22 6.96
N ASP A 7 -10.93 21.59 6.75
CA ASP A 7 -12.18 22.01 7.34
C ASP A 7 -12.08 21.80 8.87
N PRO A 8 -12.16 22.86 9.69
CA PRO A 8 -12.04 22.72 11.14
C PRO A 8 -13.20 21.93 11.76
N GLY A 9 -14.29 21.75 11.04
CA GLY A 9 -15.43 20.90 11.45
C GLY A 9 -15.22 19.40 11.19
N LYS A 10 -14.06 19.01 10.63
CA LYS A 10 -13.73 17.62 10.32
C LYS A 10 -12.45 17.20 11.02
N ALA A 11 -12.38 15.91 11.38
CA ALA A 11 -11.13 15.32 11.84
C ALA A 11 -10.05 15.34 10.72
N PRO A 12 -8.77 15.37 11.07
CA PRO A 12 -7.69 15.53 10.06
C PRO A 12 -7.62 14.44 9.02
N CYS A 13 -7.51 13.19 9.45
CA CYS A 13 -7.27 12.06 8.54
C CYS A 13 -7.79 10.76 9.14
N ALA A 14 -8.33 9.87 8.30
CA ALA A 14 -8.59 8.48 8.63
C ALA A 14 -7.72 7.54 7.80
N ALA A 15 -7.37 6.36 8.35
CA ALA A 15 -6.74 5.29 7.59
C ALA A 15 -7.65 4.05 7.54
N VAL A 16 -7.74 3.41 6.37
CA VAL A 16 -8.65 2.29 6.09
C VAL A 16 -7.89 1.15 5.44
N THR A 17 -8.10 -0.06 5.94
CA THR A 17 -7.63 -1.28 5.30
C THR A 17 -8.67 -2.41 5.42
N MET A 18 -8.60 -3.41 4.54
CA MET A 18 -9.32 -4.67 4.68
C MET A 18 -8.33 -5.82 4.79
N VAL A 19 -8.51 -6.67 5.79
CA VAL A 19 -7.56 -7.73 6.12
C VAL A 19 -8.27 -9.05 6.42
N LYS A 20 -7.59 -10.16 6.09
CA LYS A 20 -7.92 -11.51 6.52
C LYS A 20 -6.62 -12.24 6.88
N GLY A 21 -6.45 -12.65 8.14
CA GLY A 21 -5.14 -13.11 8.61
C GLY A 21 -4.12 -11.97 8.56
N ASP A 22 -2.94 -12.19 8.03
CA ASP A 22 -1.87 -11.18 7.88
C ASP A 22 -1.61 -10.36 9.16
N TYR A 23 -1.68 -11.03 10.33
CA TYR A 23 -1.58 -10.40 11.66
C TYR A 23 -0.25 -9.67 11.86
N PHE A 24 0.82 -10.15 11.24
CA PHE A 24 2.13 -9.49 11.24
C PHE A 24 2.05 -8.07 10.70
N PHE A 25 1.39 -7.89 9.55
CA PHE A 25 1.25 -6.56 8.96
C PHE A 25 0.20 -5.73 9.69
N LEU A 26 -0.89 -6.35 10.14
CA LEU A 26 -1.96 -5.65 10.86
C LEU A 26 -1.45 -4.99 12.14
N LYS A 27 -0.63 -5.66 12.95
CA LYS A 27 -0.01 -5.07 14.15
C LYS A 27 0.76 -3.80 13.81
N ARG A 28 1.66 -3.87 12.82
CA ARG A 28 2.49 -2.74 12.39
C ARG A 28 1.68 -1.62 11.76
N TRP A 29 0.67 -1.98 10.98
CA TRP A 29 -0.24 -1.01 10.37
C TRP A 29 -0.98 -0.19 11.44
N LEU A 30 -1.45 -0.86 12.48
CA LEU A 30 -2.13 -0.22 13.61
C LEU A 30 -1.19 0.67 14.44
N GLU A 31 0.03 0.23 14.66
CA GLU A 31 1.06 1.00 15.38
C GLU A 31 1.46 2.24 14.59
N TYR A 32 1.84 2.04 13.33
CA TYR A 32 2.27 3.14 12.47
C TYR A 32 1.17 4.17 12.25
N TYR A 33 0.03 3.77 11.69
CA TYR A 33 -1.03 4.73 11.41
C TYR A 33 -1.69 5.26 12.69
N GLY A 34 -1.72 4.48 13.77
CA GLY A 34 -2.17 4.94 15.08
C GLY A 34 -1.33 6.09 15.62
N ALA A 35 -0.02 6.02 15.47
CA ALA A 35 0.89 7.12 15.81
C ALA A 35 0.74 8.34 14.88
N GLN A 36 0.38 8.11 13.58
CA GLN A 36 0.24 9.19 12.61
C GLN A 36 -1.09 9.94 12.69
N VAL A 37 -2.22 9.25 12.89
CA VAL A 37 -3.56 9.85 12.75
C VAL A 37 -4.46 9.68 13.97
N GLY A 38 -4.02 8.92 14.97
CA GLY A 38 -4.83 8.50 16.11
C GLY A 38 -5.49 7.13 15.87
N ARG A 39 -5.45 6.28 16.88
CA ARG A 39 -5.96 4.91 16.78
C ARG A 39 -7.47 4.86 16.57
N GLU A 40 -8.20 5.81 17.13
CA GLU A 40 -9.64 6.03 16.96
C GLU A 40 -10.06 6.40 15.53
N HIS A 41 -9.11 6.84 14.71
CA HIS A 41 -9.31 7.18 13.29
C HIS A 41 -8.92 6.04 12.33
N LEU A 42 -8.56 4.87 12.86
CA LEU A 42 -8.25 3.68 12.08
C LEU A 42 -9.51 2.83 11.86
N TYR A 43 -9.69 2.35 10.64
CA TYR A 43 -10.81 1.51 10.24
C TYR A 43 -10.30 0.21 9.62
N VAL A 44 -10.54 -0.91 10.30
CA VAL A 44 -10.14 -2.24 9.89
C VAL A 44 -11.37 -3.04 9.47
N LEU A 45 -11.51 -3.32 8.18
CA LEU A 45 -12.55 -4.21 7.68
C LEU A 45 -12.04 -5.66 7.82
N SER A 46 -12.60 -6.39 8.78
CA SER A 46 -12.27 -7.81 9.03
C SER A 46 -13.04 -8.69 8.06
N HIS A 47 -12.35 -9.29 7.09
CA HIS A 47 -12.97 -10.16 6.09
C HIS A 47 -13.14 -11.59 6.65
N GLY A 48 -14.36 -11.93 7.01
CA GLY A 48 -14.72 -13.24 7.58
C GLY A 48 -14.93 -13.23 9.09
N ASN A 49 -15.08 -12.06 9.74
CA ASN A 49 -15.34 -11.94 11.18
C ASN A 49 -14.31 -12.66 12.05
N ASP A 50 -13.04 -12.38 11.84
CA ASP A 50 -11.92 -12.98 12.55
C ASP A 50 -11.78 -12.37 13.97
N PRO A 51 -11.92 -13.17 15.06
CA PRO A 51 -11.79 -12.66 16.43
C PRO A 51 -10.38 -12.17 16.76
N GLU A 52 -9.35 -12.72 16.13
CA GLU A 52 -7.96 -12.32 16.35
C GLU A 52 -7.70 -10.91 15.78
N ILE A 53 -8.29 -10.58 14.63
CA ILE A 53 -8.25 -9.21 14.09
C ILE A 53 -8.87 -8.23 15.10
N ARG A 54 -10.01 -8.59 15.71
CA ARG A 54 -10.66 -7.75 16.72
C ARG A 54 -9.79 -7.55 17.95
N ARG A 55 -9.12 -8.61 18.40
CA ARG A 55 -8.20 -8.57 19.55
C ARG A 55 -6.99 -7.66 19.26
N ILE A 56 -6.35 -7.82 18.10
CA ILE A 56 -5.17 -7.04 17.70
C ILE A 56 -5.54 -5.56 17.48
N ALA A 57 -6.69 -5.30 16.88
CA ALA A 57 -7.16 -3.96 16.53
C ALA A 57 -7.93 -3.26 17.65
N ALA A 58 -7.77 -3.69 18.91
CA ALA A 58 -8.39 -3.01 20.05
C ALA A 58 -8.06 -1.51 20.06
N GLY A 59 -9.09 -0.67 20.26
CA GLY A 59 -8.98 0.80 20.20
C GLY A 59 -9.12 1.40 18.79
N ALA A 60 -9.13 0.58 17.73
CA ALA A 60 -9.50 0.99 16.39
C ALA A 60 -10.95 0.57 16.06
N ASN A 61 -11.49 1.09 14.96
CA ASN A 61 -12.83 0.72 14.48
C ASN A 61 -12.76 -0.57 13.66
N VAL A 62 -13.30 -1.67 14.18
CA VAL A 62 -13.33 -2.97 13.47
C VAL A 62 -14.73 -3.21 12.92
N ILE A 63 -14.79 -3.38 11.59
CA ILE A 63 -16.04 -3.66 10.86
C ILE A 63 -15.95 -5.06 10.27
N ASN A 64 -16.86 -5.94 10.66
CA ASN A 64 -16.91 -7.29 10.13
C ASN A 64 -17.59 -7.30 8.76
N VAL A 65 -16.94 -7.93 7.79
CA VAL A 65 -17.49 -8.16 6.45
C VAL A 65 -17.63 -9.66 6.25
N PRO A 66 -18.77 -10.16 5.73
CA PRO A 66 -18.92 -11.58 5.43
C PRO A 66 -17.78 -12.11 4.56
N TYR A 67 -17.37 -13.36 4.82
CA TYR A 67 -16.35 -14.00 3.99
C TYR A 67 -16.85 -14.18 2.54
N ASP A 68 -16.13 -13.61 1.59
CA ASP A 68 -16.37 -13.82 0.16
C ASP A 68 -15.40 -14.87 -0.37
N ALA A 69 -15.93 -16.07 -0.67
CA ALA A 69 -15.19 -17.16 -1.28
C ALA A 69 -15.02 -16.99 -2.81
N SER A 70 -15.65 -15.98 -3.41
CA SER A 70 -15.57 -15.73 -4.86
C SER A 70 -14.19 -15.25 -5.26
N ARG A 71 -13.43 -16.10 -5.92
CA ARG A 71 -12.04 -15.82 -6.33
C ARG A 71 -11.92 -14.84 -7.48
N THR A 72 -12.89 -14.84 -8.39
CA THR A 72 -12.87 -14.01 -9.61
C THR A 72 -13.41 -12.60 -9.36
N ARG A 73 -14.28 -12.42 -8.37
CA ARG A 73 -14.97 -11.15 -8.09
C ARG A 73 -14.60 -10.53 -6.75
N PHE A 74 -13.89 -11.27 -5.89
CA PHE A 74 -13.54 -10.79 -4.55
C PHE A 74 -12.81 -9.44 -4.59
N ASP A 75 -11.75 -9.34 -5.37
CA ASP A 75 -10.93 -8.12 -5.40
C ASP A 75 -11.71 -6.92 -5.95
N GLN A 76 -12.58 -7.14 -6.95
CA GLN A 76 -13.48 -6.10 -7.44
C GLN A 76 -14.47 -5.62 -6.36
N ARG A 77 -15.14 -6.55 -5.67
CA ARG A 77 -16.10 -6.22 -4.60
C ARG A 77 -15.40 -5.53 -3.42
N ARG A 78 -14.22 -6.01 -3.07
CA ARG A 78 -13.38 -5.43 -2.02
C ARG A 78 -13.10 -3.96 -2.30
N TRP A 79 -12.58 -3.64 -3.47
CA TRP A 79 -12.24 -2.26 -3.82
C TRP A 79 -13.47 -1.37 -4.04
N GLN A 80 -14.59 -1.91 -4.50
CA GLN A 80 -15.85 -1.18 -4.52
C GLN A 80 -16.34 -0.82 -3.11
N LEU A 81 -16.30 -1.77 -2.17
CA LEU A 81 -16.66 -1.52 -0.78
C LEU A 81 -15.73 -0.48 -0.14
N LEU A 82 -14.42 -0.62 -0.32
CA LEU A 82 -13.45 0.34 0.20
C LEU A 82 -13.67 1.74 -0.38
N ALA A 83 -13.99 1.86 -1.66
CA ALA A 83 -14.27 3.15 -2.30
C ALA A 83 -15.49 3.85 -1.68
N GLN A 84 -16.57 3.11 -1.50
CA GLN A 84 -17.80 3.63 -0.89
C GLN A 84 -17.58 4.00 0.58
N PHE A 85 -16.88 3.16 1.33
CA PHE A 85 -16.58 3.38 2.73
C PHE A 85 -15.67 4.61 2.93
N ALA A 86 -14.56 4.69 2.19
CA ALA A 86 -13.64 5.82 2.22
C ALA A 86 -14.34 7.13 1.78
N GLY A 87 -15.19 7.05 0.75
CA GLY A 87 -16.02 8.18 0.31
C GLY A 87 -17.00 8.68 1.39
N GLY A 88 -17.58 7.77 2.17
CA GLY A 88 -18.41 8.09 3.32
C GLY A 88 -17.63 8.79 4.43
N LEU A 89 -16.43 8.30 4.76
CA LEU A 89 -15.55 8.91 5.77
C LEU A 89 -15.15 10.35 5.43
N LEU A 90 -15.03 10.71 4.16
CA LEU A 90 -14.73 12.08 3.73
C LEU A 90 -15.79 13.12 4.15
N ARG A 91 -16.96 12.70 4.64
CA ARG A 91 -17.95 13.61 5.27
C ARG A 91 -17.45 14.12 6.63
N TYR A 92 -16.63 13.34 7.32
CA TYR A 92 -16.16 13.59 8.68
C TYR A 92 -14.65 13.81 8.79
N PHE A 93 -13.89 13.44 7.74
CA PHE A 93 -12.44 13.58 7.68
C PHE A 93 -12.02 14.45 6.48
N ASN A 94 -10.94 15.21 6.66
CA ASN A 94 -10.34 16.00 5.58
C ASN A 94 -9.62 15.12 4.56
N TRP A 95 -8.95 14.06 5.05
CA TRP A 95 -8.23 13.09 4.26
C TRP A 95 -8.63 11.67 4.64
N VAL A 96 -8.56 10.79 3.68
CA VAL A 96 -8.63 9.33 3.91
C VAL A 96 -7.48 8.66 3.18
N ILE A 97 -6.73 7.82 3.90
CA ILE A 97 -5.71 6.94 3.37
C ILE A 97 -6.32 5.54 3.28
N CYS A 98 -6.34 4.95 2.10
CA CYS A 98 -6.92 3.62 1.88
C CYS A 98 -5.94 2.74 1.10
N GLY A 99 -5.51 1.62 1.69
CA GLY A 99 -4.52 0.72 1.10
C GLY A 99 -4.58 -0.69 1.66
N ASP A 100 -3.68 -1.53 1.17
CA ASP A 100 -3.47 -2.86 1.70
C ASP A 100 -2.76 -2.80 3.06
N VAL A 101 -2.91 -3.85 3.87
CA VAL A 101 -2.37 -3.88 5.24
C VAL A 101 -0.83 -3.91 5.30
N ASP A 102 -0.18 -4.26 4.20
CA ASP A 102 1.28 -4.28 4.03
C ASP A 102 1.82 -3.03 3.29
N GLU A 103 1.01 -1.96 3.20
CA GLU A 103 1.34 -0.70 2.55
C GLU A 103 1.33 0.47 3.55
N PHE A 104 2.47 1.15 3.66
CA PHE A 104 2.69 2.24 4.61
C PHE A 104 3.02 3.52 3.86
N VAL A 105 2.16 4.53 3.95
CA VAL A 105 2.45 5.86 3.42
C VAL A 105 3.30 6.62 4.43
N VAL A 106 4.49 7.03 4.04
CA VAL A 106 5.42 7.79 4.88
C VAL A 106 5.77 9.13 4.24
N ALA A 107 5.87 10.18 5.05
CA ALA A 107 6.46 11.44 4.63
C ALA A 107 7.98 11.38 4.81
N ASP A 108 8.73 12.08 3.95
CA ASP A 108 10.18 12.23 4.13
C ASP A 108 10.45 12.97 5.46
N PRO A 109 11.21 12.37 6.40
CA PRO A 109 11.51 12.99 7.69
C PRO A 109 12.25 14.34 7.60
N ASP A 110 13.02 14.55 6.52
CA ASP A 110 13.70 15.83 6.28
C ASP A 110 12.72 16.94 5.87
N VAL A 111 11.48 16.60 5.48
CA VAL A 111 10.46 17.54 5.01
C VAL A 111 9.37 17.78 6.04
N ALA A 112 8.93 16.72 6.74
CA ALA A 112 7.92 16.85 7.78
C ALA A 112 8.06 15.75 8.84
N PRO A 113 7.71 16.03 10.10
CA PRO A 113 7.82 15.06 11.20
C PRO A 113 6.76 13.93 11.14
N GLY A 114 5.93 13.88 10.12
CA GLY A 114 4.91 12.85 9.93
C GLY A 114 3.85 13.23 8.90
N LEU A 115 2.88 12.32 8.71
CA LEU A 115 1.85 12.47 7.68
C LEU A 115 0.92 13.67 7.91
N LEU A 116 0.39 13.85 9.12
CA LEU A 116 -0.55 14.94 9.37
C LEU A 116 0.08 16.32 9.20
N PRO A 117 1.27 16.62 9.74
CA PRO A 117 1.97 17.86 9.45
C PRO A 117 2.23 18.07 7.97
N TYR A 118 2.60 17.01 7.24
CA TYR A 118 2.83 17.08 5.80
C TYR A 118 1.54 17.44 5.05
N LEU A 119 0.45 16.70 5.29
CA LEU A 119 -0.83 16.94 4.62
C LEU A 119 -1.44 18.30 4.97
N ALA A 120 -1.18 18.83 6.17
CA ALA A 120 -1.63 20.14 6.61
C ALA A 120 -0.86 21.29 5.95
N ALA A 121 0.36 21.05 5.46
CA ALA A 121 1.21 22.06 4.85
C ALA A 121 0.84 22.40 3.40
N PHE A 122 -0.02 21.62 2.74
CA PHE A 122 -0.44 21.92 1.36
C PHE A 122 -1.14 23.28 1.27
N PRO A 123 -0.76 24.14 0.28
CA PRO A 123 -1.44 25.42 0.08
C PRO A 123 -2.90 25.22 -0.37
N PRO A 124 -3.87 25.98 0.16
CA PRO A 124 -5.31 25.74 -0.07
C PRO A 124 -5.74 25.63 -1.54
N ARG A 125 -5.09 26.39 -2.43
CA ARG A 125 -5.41 26.41 -3.86
C ARG A 125 -4.67 25.37 -4.70
N GLN A 126 -3.67 24.72 -4.10
CA GLN A 126 -2.80 23.75 -4.78
C GLN A 126 -2.91 22.36 -4.17
N THR A 127 -3.82 22.19 -3.19
CA THR A 127 -4.03 20.90 -2.54
C THR A 127 -4.66 19.92 -3.54
N PRO A 128 -3.97 18.85 -3.92
CA PRO A 128 -4.53 17.86 -4.83
C PRO A 128 -5.70 17.12 -4.19
N ALA A 129 -6.65 16.70 -5.01
CA ALA A 129 -7.80 15.91 -4.54
C ALA A 129 -7.40 14.45 -4.28
N VAL A 130 -6.43 13.96 -5.02
CA VAL A 130 -5.88 12.59 -4.93
C VAL A 130 -4.37 12.64 -5.04
N ILE A 131 -3.68 12.02 -4.08
CA ILE A 131 -2.22 11.95 -4.04
C ILE A 131 -1.78 10.50 -4.19
N CYS A 132 -0.75 10.30 -5.03
CA CYS A 132 -0.07 9.03 -5.22
C CYS A 132 1.34 9.16 -4.62
N PRO A 133 1.68 8.49 -3.54
CA PRO A 133 3.06 8.40 -3.07
C PRO A 133 3.92 7.56 -4.04
N LEU A 134 5.22 7.83 -4.10
CA LEU A 134 6.12 6.98 -4.87
C LEU A 134 6.29 5.63 -4.17
N ALA A 135 6.00 4.54 -4.86
CA ALA A 135 6.11 3.21 -4.27
C ALA A 135 7.55 2.69 -4.24
N LEU A 136 7.98 2.33 -3.04
CA LEU A 136 9.22 1.67 -2.69
C LEU A 136 8.89 0.25 -2.22
N GLU A 137 9.07 -0.75 -3.07
CA GLU A 137 8.78 -2.14 -2.74
C GLU A 137 10.00 -2.76 -2.06
N ILE A 138 9.87 -3.04 -0.76
CA ILE A 138 10.94 -3.63 0.04
C ILE A 138 11.28 -5.02 -0.49
N VAL A 139 12.57 -5.31 -0.62
CA VAL A 139 13.10 -6.59 -1.09
C VAL A 139 14.18 -7.06 -0.13
N HIS A 140 13.88 -8.06 0.67
CA HIS A 140 14.84 -8.63 1.60
C HIS A 140 15.95 -9.41 0.86
N ASN A 141 17.19 -8.98 1.05
CA ASN A 141 18.39 -9.73 0.68
C ASN A 141 18.99 -10.35 1.96
N PRO A 142 18.88 -11.68 2.16
CA PRO A 142 19.31 -12.32 3.42
C PRO A 142 20.81 -12.21 3.72
N VAL A 143 21.62 -12.00 2.70
CA VAL A 143 23.09 -11.85 2.84
C VAL A 143 23.44 -10.45 3.35
N LEU A 144 22.81 -9.42 2.77
CA LEU A 144 23.12 -8.02 3.10
C LEU A 144 22.35 -7.53 4.34
N GLU A 145 21.22 -8.14 4.64
CA GLU A 145 20.33 -7.78 5.74
C GLU A 145 20.00 -9.00 6.62
N PRO A 146 21.01 -9.61 7.29
CA PRO A 146 20.82 -10.83 8.08
C PRO A 146 20.04 -10.60 9.37
N GLY A 147 19.76 -9.34 9.72
CA GLY A 147 19.02 -8.98 10.94
C GLY A 147 17.61 -9.55 10.98
N VAL A 148 17.16 -9.96 12.16
CA VAL A 148 15.81 -10.51 12.37
C VAL A 148 14.82 -9.37 12.62
N ILE A 149 13.64 -9.44 11.98
CA ILE A 149 12.55 -8.51 12.27
C ILE A 149 12.00 -8.83 13.66
N ARG A 150 11.96 -7.83 14.54
CA ARG A 150 11.45 -7.94 15.90
C ARG A 150 10.09 -7.26 16.01
N ASP A 151 9.25 -7.73 16.93
CA ASP A 151 7.93 -7.12 17.16
C ASP A 151 8.01 -5.76 17.88
N ASP A 152 9.11 -5.51 18.62
CA ASP A 152 9.35 -4.33 19.42
C ASP A 152 10.24 -3.26 18.73
N ALA A 153 10.52 -3.43 17.44
CA ALA A 153 11.37 -2.51 16.68
C ALA A 153 10.81 -2.25 15.27
N PRO A 154 11.05 -1.04 14.73
CA PRO A 154 10.69 -0.73 13.34
C PRO A 154 11.34 -1.69 12.35
N VAL A 155 10.59 -2.16 11.37
CA VAL A 155 11.06 -3.10 10.35
C VAL A 155 12.20 -2.52 9.53
N LEU A 156 12.14 -1.22 9.25
CA LEU A 156 13.13 -0.53 8.41
C LEU A 156 14.51 -0.39 9.09
N THR A 157 14.65 -0.74 10.38
CA THR A 157 15.98 -0.87 11.04
C THR A 157 16.82 -2.00 10.43
N VAL A 158 16.14 -3.05 9.92
CA VAL A 158 16.79 -4.25 9.39
C VAL A 158 16.40 -4.57 7.94
N ARG A 159 15.52 -3.78 7.31
CA ARG A 159 15.02 -3.95 5.93
C ARG A 159 14.98 -2.62 5.22
N ARG A 160 16.06 -2.28 4.55
CA ARG A 160 16.23 -0.98 3.86
C ARG A 160 16.35 -1.11 2.35
N LEU A 161 16.49 -2.33 1.82
CA LEU A 161 16.61 -2.54 0.39
C LEU A 161 15.25 -2.52 -0.28
N PHE A 162 15.16 -1.80 -1.39
CA PHE A 162 13.91 -1.67 -2.14
C PHE A 162 14.16 -1.55 -3.64
N ARG A 163 13.10 -1.83 -4.42
CA ARG A 163 13.02 -1.44 -5.82
C ARG A 163 11.91 -0.42 -6.05
N LEU A 164 12.02 0.37 -7.11
CA LEU A 164 10.93 1.22 -7.58
C LEU A 164 9.87 0.37 -8.29
N ASN A 165 8.59 0.64 -7.99
CA ASN A 165 7.49 -0.04 -8.65
C ASN A 165 6.31 0.91 -8.88
N ALA A 166 6.22 1.49 -10.10
CA ALA A 166 5.18 2.45 -10.46
C ALA A 166 3.76 1.90 -10.28
N ASN A 167 3.57 0.56 -10.41
CA ASN A 167 2.26 -0.05 -10.25
C ASN A 167 1.70 0.10 -8.82
N TYR A 168 2.59 0.20 -7.81
CA TYR A 168 2.21 0.40 -6.42
C TYR A 168 2.20 1.86 -5.98
N SER A 169 2.52 2.81 -6.87
CA SER A 169 2.28 4.23 -6.61
C SER A 169 0.79 4.52 -6.72
N LYS A 170 0.04 3.97 -5.77
CA LYS A 170 -1.42 3.93 -5.77
C LYS A 170 -2.02 5.30 -5.45
N PRO A 171 -3.19 5.63 -6.01
CA PRO A 171 -3.98 6.81 -5.62
C PRO A 171 -4.68 6.59 -4.27
N CYS A 172 -3.89 6.42 -3.20
CA CYS A 172 -4.37 5.93 -1.91
C CYS A 172 -4.68 7.03 -0.90
N ILE A 173 -4.28 8.29 -1.15
CA ILE A 173 -4.58 9.42 -0.27
C ILE A 173 -5.59 10.30 -0.98
N ILE A 174 -6.78 10.40 -0.43
CA ILE A 174 -7.92 11.08 -1.07
C ILE A 174 -8.57 12.12 -0.16
N ARG A 175 -9.10 13.17 -0.77
CA ARG A 175 -10.02 14.15 -0.13
C ARG A 175 -11.28 14.37 -0.95
N THR A 176 -11.48 13.59 -2.00
CA THR A 176 -12.70 13.48 -2.80
C THR A 176 -13.04 12.01 -3.01
N PRO A 177 -14.32 11.62 -3.08
CA PRO A 177 -14.68 10.24 -3.38
C PRO A 177 -14.15 9.80 -4.74
N VAL A 178 -13.57 8.60 -4.79
CA VAL A 178 -13.07 7.97 -6.01
C VAL A 178 -13.60 6.53 -6.13
N GLN A 179 -13.57 5.99 -7.34
CA GLN A 179 -13.70 4.56 -7.58
C GLN A 179 -12.33 3.99 -7.89
N TRP A 180 -11.93 2.93 -7.18
CA TRP A 180 -10.69 2.21 -7.48
C TRP A 180 -10.93 1.00 -8.36
N SER A 181 -9.96 0.70 -9.23
CA SER A 181 -9.88 -0.60 -9.91
C SER A 181 -9.52 -1.71 -8.92
N PRO A 182 -9.73 -2.98 -9.28
CA PRO A 182 -9.15 -4.10 -8.53
C PRO A 182 -7.66 -3.91 -8.26
N GLY A 183 -7.22 -4.22 -7.05
CA GLY A 183 -5.86 -3.96 -6.57
C GLY A 183 -5.57 -2.51 -6.17
N GLY A 184 -6.48 -1.56 -6.38
CA GLY A 184 -6.30 -0.15 -6.01
C GLY A 184 -5.27 0.60 -6.85
N HIS A 185 -4.77 0.01 -7.95
CA HIS A 185 -3.68 0.57 -8.75
C HIS A 185 -4.08 1.77 -9.61
N SER A 186 -5.36 1.93 -9.88
CA SER A 186 -5.92 3.06 -10.64
C SER A 186 -7.22 3.53 -10.01
N CYS A 187 -7.63 4.74 -10.33
CA CYS A 187 -8.90 5.29 -9.85
C CYS A 187 -9.57 6.17 -10.90
N SER A 188 -10.85 6.50 -10.65
CA SER A 188 -11.68 7.35 -11.51
C SER A 188 -11.26 8.82 -11.57
N TRP A 189 -10.30 9.26 -10.75
CA TRP A 189 -9.85 10.65 -10.71
C TRP A 189 -8.62 10.86 -11.59
N ASN A 190 -8.74 11.72 -12.60
CA ASN A 190 -7.66 11.98 -13.55
C ASN A 190 -6.62 12.98 -13.00
N ASP A 191 -7.10 14.08 -12.37
CA ASP A 191 -6.23 15.12 -11.82
C ASP A 191 -5.65 14.68 -10.47
N ARG A 192 -4.53 13.95 -10.53
CA ARG A 192 -3.80 13.43 -9.38
C ARG A 192 -2.30 13.62 -9.55
N THR A 193 -1.61 13.70 -8.43
CA THR A 193 -0.20 14.02 -8.34
C THR A 193 0.60 12.83 -7.83
N VAL A 194 1.78 12.59 -8.43
CA VAL A 194 2.83 11.80 -7.79
C VAL A 194 3.61 12.74 -6.89
N ASP A 195 3.44 12.56 -5.59
CA ASP A 195 4.01 13.47 -4.61
C ASP A 195 5.55 13.32 -4.54
N PRO A 196 6.31 14.41 -4.44
CA PRO A 196 7.78 14.34 -4.39
C PRO A 196 8.33 13.83 -3.06
N HIS A 197 7.58 13.95 -1.96
CA HIS A 197 8.06 13.69 -0.59
C HIS A 197 7.23 12.66 0.18
N LEU A 198 6.24 12.05 -0.47
CA LEU A 198 5.49 10.93 0.07
C LEU A 198 5.91 9.63 -0.62
N TYR A 199 6.15 8.63 0.19
CA TYR A 199 6.53 7.30 -0.26
C TYR A 199 5.53 6.27 0.25
N LEU A 200 5.25 5.25 -0.55
CA LEU A 200 4.49 4.07 -0.14
C LEU A 200 5.49 2.93 0.04
N ILE A 201 5.77 2.61 1.29
CA ILE A 201 6.59 1.45 1.66
C ILE A 201 5.72 0.21 1.53
N HIS A 202 5.99 -0.62 0.54
CA HIS A 202 5.27 -1.86 0.30
C HIS A 202 6.09 -3.04 0.80
N MET A 203 5.61 -3.71 1.85
CA MET A 203 6.34 -4.73 2.58
C MET A 203 6.10 -6.16 2.10
N ARG A 204 5.64 -6.34 0.87
CA ARG A 204 5.31 -7.65 0.30
C ARG A 204 6.46 -8.67 0.41
N TYR A 205 7.70 -8.22 0.21
CA TYR A 205 8.91 -9.03 0.20
C TYR A 205 9.86 -8.70 1.36
N VAL A 206 9.31 -8.26 2.47
CA VAL A 206 10.04 -7.81 3.66
C VAL A 206 10.80 -8.91 4.40
N SER A 207 10.41 -10.17 4.21
CA SER A 207 11.10 -11.34 4.78
C SER A 207 11.18 -12.44 3.73
N HIS A 208 12.36 -13.00 3.55
CA HIS A 208 12.61 -14.09 2.60
C HIS A 208 11.74 -15.31 2.92
N ASP A 209 11.78 -15.77 4.16
CA ASP A 209 11.06 -16.97 4.60
C ASP A 209 9.53 -16.78 4.52
N VAL A 210 9.02 -15.64 5.00
CA VAL A 210 7.59 -15.30 4.89
C VAL A 210 7.17 -15.22 3.42
N THR A 211 8.01 -14.65 2.56
CA THR A 211 7.73 -14.53 1.12
C THR A 211 7.65 -15.91 0.48
N LEU A 212 8.62 -16.78 0.75
CA LEU A 212 8.62 -18.14 0.20
C LEU A 212 7.43 -18.96 0.71
N ALA A 213 7.12 -18.89 2.01
CA ALA A 213 5.94 -19.55 2.57
C ALA A 213 4.63 -19.11 1.91
N ARG A 214 4.44 -17.78 1.75
CA ARG A 214 3.26 -17.21 1.05
C ARG A 214 3.17 -17.63 -0.42
N LEU A 215 4.30 -17.74 -1.11
CA LEU A 215 4.34 -18.21 -2.50
C LEU A 215 3.96 -19.69 -2.58
N GLU A 216 4.48 -20.53 -1.67
CA GLU A 216 4.16 -21.94 -1.61
C GLU A 216 2.69 -22.19 -1.26
N ASP A 217 2.13 -21.48 -0.26
CA ASP A 217 0.71 -21.57 0.09
C ASP A 217 -0.20 -21.20 -1.10
N ARG A 218 0.17 -20.17 -1.84
CA ARG A 218 -0.55 -19.77 -3.05
C ARG A 218 -0.46 -20.83 -4.15
N ARG A 219 0.70 -21.48 -4.28
CA ARG A 219 0.89 -22.58 -5.23
C ARG A 219 -0.01 -23.75 -4.87
N ARG A 220 -0.01 -24.18 -3.61
CA ARG A 220 -0.87 -25.28 -3.09
C ARG A 220 -2.35 -24.99 -3.28
N LEU A 221 -2.77 -23.79 -2.92
CA LEU A 221 -4.16 -23.36 -3.11
C LEU A 221 -4.57 -23.40 -4.58
N ARG A 222 -3.70 -23.02 -5.48
CA ARG A 222 -3.94 -23.08 -6.93
C ARG A 222 -4.03 -24.53 -7.41
N GLU A 223 -3.08 -25.39 -7.02
CA GLU A 223 -3.07 -26.81 -7.41
C GLU A 223 -4.36 -27.51 -6.97
N ALA A 224 -4.81 -27.26 -5.74
CA ALA A 224 -6.09 -27.76 -5.24
C ALA A 224 -7.29 -27.25 -6.07
N GLN A 225 -7.22 -26.04 -6.59
CA GLN A 225 -8.26 -25.46 -7.45
C GLN A 225 -8.32 -26.10 -8.84
N VAL A 226 -7.15 -26.23 -9.49
CA VAL A 226 -7.04 -26.86 -10.80
C VAL A 226 -7.56 -28.29 -10.73
N ALA A 227 -7.24 -29.02 -9.65
CA ALA A 227 -7.75 -30.36 -9.40
C ALA A 227 -9.28 -30.41 -9.23
N ALA A 228 -9.88 -29.39 -8.57
CA ALA A 228 -11.32 -29.34 -8.34
C ALA A 228 -12.13 -28.88 -9.56
N GLU A 229 -11.55 -28.06 -10.44
CA GLU A 229 -12.23 -27.48 -11.61
C GLU A 229 -12.00 -28.27 -12.92
N GLY A 230 -11.20 -29.34 -12.88
CA GLY A 230 -11.06 -30.31 -13.97
C GLY A 230 -10.39 -29.79 -15.26
N GLY A 231 -9.63 -28.69 -15.23
CA GLY A 231 -9.07 -28.16 -16.45
C GLY A 231 -8.01 -27.06 -16.31
N ASP A 232 -7.34 -26.81 -17.41
CA ASP A 232 -6.18 -25.92 -17.60
C ASP A 232 -6.52 -24.41 -17.63
N ALA A 233 -7.66 -24.00 -17.08
CA ALA A 233 -8.17 -22.64 -17.16
C ALA A 233 -7.25 -21.57 -16.51
N ASP A 234 -6.19 -21.97 -15.81
CA ASP A 234 -5.34 -21.07 -15.03
C ASP A 234 -3.85 -21.04 -15.45
N ALA A 235 -3.48 -21.55 -16.61
CA ALA A 235 -2.09 -21.49 -17.09
C ALA A 235 -1.55 -20.05 -17.14
N LYS A 236 -2.41 -19.06 -17.43
CA LYS A 236 -2.04 -17.65 -17.46
C LYS A 236 -1.76 -17.09 -16.04
N ARG A 237 -2.49 -17.53 -15.03
CA ARG A 237 -2.24 -17.16 -13.61
C ARG A 237 -0.99 -17.85 -13.06
N ARG A 238 -0.75 -19.13 -13.40
CA ARG A 238 0.51 -19.82 -13.08
C ARG A 238 1.72 -18.96 -13.44
N SER A 239 1.75 -18.50 -14.69
CA SER A 239 2.90 -17.74 -15.20
C SER A 239 3.13 -16.41 -14.45
N ILE A 240 2.10 -15.78 -13.90
CA ILE A 240 2.24 -14.52 -13.15
C ILE A 240 2.89 -14.77 -11.78
N TRP A 241 2.46 -15.81 -11.07
CA TRP A 241 3.00 -16.12 -9.73
C TRP A 241 4.43 -16.66 -9.78
N GLU A 242 4.73 -17.52 -10.74
CA GLU A 242 6.08 -18.02 -10.98
C GLU A 242 7.04 -16.88 -11.36
N LYS A 243 6.63 -16.01 -12.28
CA LYS A 243 7.42 -14.81 -12.63
C LYS A 243 7.61 -13.84 -11.47
N ASP A 244 6.64 -13.70 -10.57
CA ASP A 244 6.79 -12.89 -9.37
C ASP A 244 7.84 -13.50 -8.42
N ALA A 245 7.82 -14.83 -8.21
CA ALA A 245 8.80 -15.53 -7.39
C ALA A 245 10.21 -15.46 -7.99
N GLU A 246 10.34 -15.73 -9.29
CA GLU A 246 11.62 -15.59 -10.00
C GLU A 246 12.15 -14.16 -9.94
N SER A 247 11.29 -13.15 -10.13
CA SER A 247 11.68 -11.75 -10.03
C SER A 247 12.15 -11.38 -8.63
N TYR A 248 11.49 -11.88 -7.59
CA TYR A 248 11.92 -11.66 -6.21
C TYR A 248 13.27 -12.34 -5.94
N LEU A 249 13.42 -13.61 -6.29
CA LEU A 249 14.66 -14.35 -6.07
C LEU A 249 15.84 -13.71 -6.80
N ALA A 250 15.64 -13.24 -8.03
CA ALA A 250 16.67 -12.54 -8.78
C ALA A 250 17.07 -11.21 -8.10
N LEU A 251 16.10 -10.45 -7.60
CA LEU A 251 16.35 -9.17 -6.92
C LEU A 251 17.02 -9.38 -5.56
N SER A 252 16.63 -10.42 -4.80
CA SER A 252 17.18 -10.70 -3.47
C SER A 252 18.68 -11.07 -3.47
N GLN A 253 19.29 -11.23 -4.65
CA GLN A 253 20.72 -11.50 -4.84
C GLN A 253 21.53 -10.25 -5.23
N LEU A 254 20.85 -9.11 -5.48
CA LEU A 254 21.52 -7.91 -5.99
C LEU A 254 22.06 -7.03 -4.85
N GLU A 255 23.17 -6.36 -5.16
CA GLU A 255 23.65 -5.22 -4.38
C GLU A 255 22.86 -3.96 -4.71
N PRO A 256 22.64 -3.06 -3.76
CA PRO A 256 22.01 -1.77 -4.04
C PRO A 256 22.97 -0.87 -4.83
N VAL A 257 22.44 -0.19 -5.84
CA VAL A 257 23.25 0.72 -6.69
C VAL A 257 23.44 2.11 -6.07
N ALA A 258 22.58 2.51 -5.14
CA ALA A 258 22.67 3.78 -4.42
C ALA A 258 21.82 3.76 -3.14
N GLU A 259 22.16 4.67 -2.20
CA GLU A 259 21.32 5.02 -1.05
C GLU A 259 20.62 6.35 -1.35
N THR A 260 19.35 6.30 -1.73
CA THR A 260 18.57 7.48 -2.13
C THR A 260 17.07 7.18 -2.16
N VAL A 261 16.25 8.23 -2.07
CA VAL A 261 14.82 8.23 -2.38
C VAL A 261 14.46 9.31 -3.40
N ASP A 262 15.45 9.99 -3.95
CA ASP A 262 15.27 11.02 -4.96
C ASP A 262 15.28 10.41 -6.38
N PHE A 263 14.10 10.40 -7.01
CA PHE A 263 13.88 9.81 -8.34
C PHE A 263 13.03 10.73 -9.23
N PRO A 264 13.49 11.94 -9.55
CA PRO A 264 12.70 12.90 -10.32
C PRO A 264 12.37 12.38 -11.72
N ASP A 265 13.32 11.71 -12.37
CA ASP A 265 13.12 11.17 -13.74
C ASP A 265 12.10 10.01 -13.73
N PHE A 266 12.13 9.16 -12.71
CA PHE A 266 11.16 8.07 -12.59
C PHE A 266 9.75 8.63 -12.36
N ARG A 267 9.58 9.63 -11.48
CA ARG A 267 8.30 10.32 -11.27
C ARG A 267 7.80 10.99 -12.55
N ARG A 268 8.68 11.68 -13.27
CA ARG A 268 8.35 12.32 -14.56
C ARG A 268 7.86 11.29 -15.57
N ALA A 269 8.59 10.19 -15.74
CA ALA A 269 8.20 9.10 -16.64
C ALA A 269 6.85 8.47 -16.25
N MET A 270 6.52 8.38 -14.95
CA MET A 270 5.20 7.91 -14.51
C MET A 270 4.08 8.84 -14.97
N VAL A 271 4.27 10.15 -14.81
CA VAL A 271 3.27 11.16 -15.22
C VAL A 271 3.10 11.19 -16.73
N GLU A 272 4.19 11.16 -17.48
CA GLU A 272 4.18 11.13 -18.96
C GLU A 272 3.48 9.87 -19.51
N LYS A 273 3.60 8.74 -18.81
CA LYS A 273 2.95 7.46 -19.18
C LYS A 273 1.58 7.27 -18.55
N LYS A 274 1.01 8.32 -17.95
CA LYS A 274 -0.35 8.26 -17.41
C LYS A 274 -1.34 7.99 -18.54
N ARG A 275 -2.20 7.01 -18.35
CA ARG A 275 -3.21 6.61 -19.34
C ARG A 275 -4.51 6.18 -18.70
N GLU A 276 -5.59 6.31 -19.46
CA GLU A 276 -6.85 5.65 -19.14
C GLU A 276 -6.73 4.14 -19.42
N VAL A 277 -7.17 3.32 -18.46
CA VAL A 277 -7.05 1.84 -18.55
C VAL A 277 -8.38 1.14 -18.72
N THR A 278 -9.50 1.86 -18.55
CA THR A 278 -10.84 1.34 -18.81
C THR A 278 -11.67 2.39 -19.54
N PRO A 279 -12.49 2.00 -20.54
CA PRO A 279 -13.51 2.90 -21.08
C PRO A 279 -14.43 3.37 -19.95
N GLY A 280 -14.46 4.68 -19.67
CA GLY A 280 -15.26 5.24 -18.59
C GLY A 280 -14.49 5.62 -17.33
N GLY A 281 -13.13 5.68 -17.38
CA GLY A 281 -12.45 6.59 -16.50
C GLY A 281 -11.63 6.08 -15.35
N HIS A 282 -10.98 4.92 -15.45
CA HIS A 282 -9.89 4.65 -14.50
C HIS A 282 -8.53 5.05 -15.09
N TRP A 283 -7.79 5.83 -14.30
CA TRP A 283 -6.50 6.38 -14.71
C TRP A 283 -5.36 5.69 -13.95
N PHE A 284 -4.30 5.35 -14.65
CA PHE A 284 -3.15 4.62 -14.16
C PHE A 284 -1.85 5.35 -14.50
N PHE A 285 -0.89 5.39 -13.56
CA PHE A 285 0.47 5.83 -13.85
C PHE A 285 1.29 4.68 -14.41
N GLY A 286 1.85 4.86 -15.62
CA GLY A 286 2.82 3.93 -16.18
C GLY A 286 4.21 4.16 -15.56
N GLY A 287 5.21 3.37 -15.93
CA GLY A 287 6.60 3.57 -15.49
C GLY A 287 7.35 2.26 -15.26
N GLY A 288 6.61 1.19 -15.04
CA GLY A 288 7.21 -0.14 -14.87
C GLY A 288 7.83 -0.34 -13.48
N ARG A 289 8.82 -1.24 -13.44
CA ARG A 289 9.55 -1.64 -12.23
C ARG A 289 11.03 -1.47 -12.47
N SER A 290 11.80 -1.01 -11.48
CA SER A 290 13.27 -1.05 -11.58
C SER A 290 13.76 -2.50 -11.50
N LYS A 291 14.85 -2.76 -12.20
CA LYS A 291 15.54 -4.07 -12.17
C LYS A 291 16.77 -4.05 -11.27
N VAL A 292 16.95 -2.98 -10.50
CA VAL A 292 18.04 -2.77 -9.55
C VAL A 292 17.45 -2.47 -8.19
N LEU A 293 18.25 -2.70 -7.15
CA LEU A 293 17.94 -2.33 -5.78
C LEU A 293 18.55 -0.99 -5.43
N TYR A 294 17.86 -0.30 -4.53
CA TYR A 294 18.31 0.89 -3.84
C TYR A 294 18.27 0.63 -2.34
N ARG A 295 18.95 1.48 -1.56
CA ARG A 295 18.89 1.46 -0.10
C ARG A 295 18.15 2.70 0.39
N LEU A 296 17.22 2.52 1.33
CA LEU A 296 16.58 3.63 2.04
C LEU A 296 17.60 4.38 2.88
N PRO A 297 17.63 5.72 2.84
CA PRO A 297 18.41 6.54 3.75
C PRO A 297 18.09 6.26 5.22
N GLU A 298 19.06 6.49 6.09
CA GLU A 298 18.98 6.15 7.51
C GLU A 298 17.82 6.83 8.23
N ARG A 299 17.47 8.07 7.82
CA ARG A 299 16.34 8.83 8.38
C ARG A 299 14.97 8.12 8.32
N PHE A 300 14.83 7.07 7.48
CA PHE A 300 13.60 6.28 7.38
C PHE A 300 13.54 5.11 8.36
N THR A 301 14.64 4.73 8.99
CA THR A 301 14.76 3.48 9.75
C THR A 301 13.84 3.39 10.96
N THR A 302 13.42 4.51 11.51
CA THR A 302 12.56 4.58 12.70
C THR A 302 11.07 4.71 12.41
N LEU A 303 10.66 4.72 11.13
CA LEU A 303 9.29 5.06 10.76
C LEU A 303 8.31 3.88 10.86
N VAL A 304 8.70 2.69 10.42
CA VAL A 304 7.78 1.54 10.28
C VAL A 304 8.41 0.27 10.81
#